data_1957ac526c644de50d6a75f7d2721016
#
_entry.id   1957ac526c644de50d6a75f7d2721016
#
_cell.length_a   1.000
_cell.length_b   1.000
_cell.length_c   1.000
_cell.angle_alpha   90.00
_cell.angle_beta   90.00
_cell.angle_gamma   90.00
#
_symmetry.space_group_name_H-M   'P 1'
#
loop_
_entity.id
_entity.type
_entity.pdbx_description
1 polymer ?
#
loop_
_entity_poly.entity_id
_entity_poly.type
_entity_poly.pdbx_seq_one_letter_code
_entity_poly.pdbx_strand_id
1 'polypeptide(L)'
;MKAALCQLKPYIGDIERNTDIVVDTIVNTDADLIIFPEMFLTDYSFDGPYDADLMEICLERILRATRMTRKAAIVGGPHMSNGKLFNSAYIISERIDRYDKIDLPGFGVFSEKDRFSEGDRLVMRNICGFNIGVIICYDVFFPELVKAYAMNGADAVICISASPTTSKVAFDRVLPARSVESTVYMLFVNNVGDRERMTFFGGSRCISPSGNTSVEVGDEEAIMTVELDHESVRIARDNRPTLKDTKERTIRIEFA
;
A
#
# COMPACT_ATOMS: atom_id res chain seq x y z
N MET A 1 6.40 3.86 16.29
CA MET A 1 5.14 3.30 15.79
C MET A 1 5.38 1.87 15.34
N LYS A 2 4.54 0.95 15.78
CA LYS A 2 4.63 -0.46 15.39
C LYS A 2 3.65 -0.75 14.25
N ALA A 3 4.11 -1.25 13.12
CA ALA A 3 3.29 -1.62 11.97
C ALA A 3 3.30 -3.14 11.77
N ALA A 4 2.15 -3.71 11.36
CA ALA A 4 2.02 -5.11 10.99
C ALA A 4 1.80 -5.23 9.47
N LEU A 5 2.64 -6.00 8.81
CA LEU A 5 2.53 -6.36 7.40
C LEU A 5 1.78 -7.70 7.32
N CYS A 6 0.55 -7.68 6.86
CA CYS A 6 -0.33 -8.84 6.82
C CYS A 6 -0.31 -9.46 5.41
N GLN A 7 0.70 -10.27 5.12
CA GLN A 7 0.79 -11.05 3.89
C GLN A 7 -0.14 -12.26 4.00
N LEU A 8 -1.40 -12.04 3.70
CA LEU A 8 -2.46 -13.04 3.83
C LEU A 8 -3.14 -13.27 2.49
N LYS A 9 -3.74 -14.45 2.33
CA LYS A 9 -4.49 -14.85 1.15
C LYS A 9 -5.99 -14.61 1.36
N PRO A 10 -6.61 -13.64 0.64
CA PRO A 10 -8.04 -13.43 0.75
C PRO A 10 -8.84 -14.52 0.04
N TYR A 11 -10.11 -14.66 0.40
CA TYR A 11 -11.09 -15.51 -0.28
C TYR A 11 -11.70 -14.76 -1.46
N ILE A 12 -11.71 -15.38 -2.64
CA ILE A 12 -12.19 -14.76 -3.89
C ILE A 12 -13.68 -14.44 -3.77
N GLY A 13 -14.03 -13.16 -3.84
CA GLY A 13 -15.41 -12.64 -3.84
C GLY A 13 -16.12 -12.69 -2.48
N ASP A 14 -15.51 -13.23 -1.44
CA ASP A 14 -16.13 -13.36 -0.11
C ASP A 14 -15.76 -12.17 0.78
N ILE A 15 -16.44 -11.03 0.55
CA ILE A 15 -16.16 -9.75 1.23
C ILE A 15 -16.36 -9.89 2.75
N GLU A 16 -17.40 -10.59 3.20
CA GLU A 16 -17.70 -10.74 4.61
C GLU A 16 -16.62 -11.53 5.34
N ARG A 17 -16.20 -12.65 4.78
CA ARG A 17 -15.14 -13.48 5.36
C ARG A 17 -13.79 -12.75 5.36
N ASN A 18 -13.45 -12.04 4.30
CA ASN A 18 -12.25 -11.23 4.24
C ASN A 18 -12.30 -10.10 5.29
N THR A 19 -13.47 -9.50 5.50
CA THR A 19 -13.68 -8.51 6.56
C THR A 19 -13.52 -9.12 7.95
N ASP A 20 -13.99 -10.33 8.19
CA ASP A 20 -13.78 -11.04 9.45
C ASP A 20 -12.29 -11.21 9.75
N ILE A 21 -11.49 -11.62 8.74
CA ILE A 21 -10.03 -11.73 8.87
C ILE A 21 -9.40 -10.38 9.23
N VAL A 22 -9.84 -9.30 8.56
CA VAL A 22 -9.34 -7.94 8.85
C VAL A 22 -9.66 -7.54 10.29
N VAL A 23 -10.90 -7.71 10.72
CA VAL A 23 -11.34 -7.36 12.08
C VAL A 23 -10.60 -8.17 13.12
N ASP A 24 -10.51 -9.49 12.96
CA ASP A 24 -9.81 -10.38 13.88
C ASP A 24 -8.32 -10.04 13.97
N THR A 25 -7.68 -9.70 12.84
CA THR A 25 -6.28 -9.28 12.80
C THR A 25 -6.09 -7.95 13.54
N ILE A 26 -6.96 -6.96 13.34
CA ILE A 26 -6.91 -5.69 14.06
C ILE A 26 -7.02 -5.90 15.58
N VAL A 27 -7.94 -6.76 16.01
CA VAL A 27 -8.15 -7.03 17.45
C VAL A 27 -6.96 -7.74 18.08
N ASN A 28 -6.41 -8.75 17.41
CA ASN A 28 -5.46 -9.69 18.01
C ASN A 28 -3.99 -9.35 17.76
N THR A 29 -3.65 -8.46 16.81
CA THR A 29 -2.25 -8.12 16.51
C THR A 29 -1.77 -6.97 17.38
N ASP A 30 -0.64 -7.13 18.05
CA ASP A 30 0.02 -6.06 18.82
C ASP A 30 0.80 -5.14 17.85
N ALA A 31 0.08 -4.17 17.26
CA ALA A 31 0.63 -3.11 16.42
C ALA A 31 -0.33 -1.91 16.38
N ASP A 32 0.20 -0.72 16.06
CA ASP A 32 -0.56 0.53 15.93
C ASP A 32 -1.24 0.64 14.57
N LEU A 33 -0.58 0.10 13.53
CA LEU A 33 -1.02 0.13 12.14
C LEU A 33 -1.00 -1.29 11.54
N ILE A 34 -2.14 -1.73 11.00
CA ILE A 34 -2.31 -3.05 10.38
C ILE A 34 -2.50 -2.85 8.87
N ILE A 35 -1.65 -3.50 8.05
CA ILE A 35 -1.61 -3.25 6.62
C ILE A 35 -1.91 -4.55 5.86
N PHE A 36 -2.95 -4.51 5.02
CA PHE A 36 -3.38 -5.61 4.16
C PHE A 36 -3.04 -5.33 2.70
N PRO A 37 -2.94 -6.38 1.85
CA PRO A 37 -2.64 -6.25 0.43
C PRO A 37 -3.69 -5.47 -0.39
N GLU A 38 -3.32 -5.17 -1.64
CA GLU A 38 -4.21 -4.66 -2.69
C GLU A 38 -5.39 -5.62 -2.91
N MET A 39 -6.61 -5.06 -3.05
CA MET A 39 -7.86 -5.78 -3.30
C MET A 39 -8.16 -6.89 -2.28
N PHE A 40 -7.68 -6.77 -1.05
CA PHE A 40 -7.84 -7.82 -0.02
C PHE A 40 -9.31 -8.13 0.29
N LEU A 41 -10.19 -7.12 0.25
CA LEU A 41 -11.60 -7.33 0.59
C LEU A 41 -12.36 -8.22 -0.41
N THR A 42 -11.91 -8.28 -1.68
CA THR A 42 -12.57 -9.09 -2.73
C THR A 42 -11.69 -10.16 -3.34
N ASP A 43 -10.40 -10.15 -3.11
CA ASP A 43 -9.33 -10.71 -3.94
C ASP A 43 -9.15 -9.97 -5.27
N TYR A 44 -7.88 -9.88 -5.72
CA TYR A 44 -7.52 -9.24 -6.98
C TYR A 44 -8.09 -9.96 -8.21
N SER A 45 -8.24 -11.28 -8.12
CA SER A 45 -8.76 -12.13 -9.20
C SER A 45 -10.29 -12.12 -9.32
N PHE A 46 -11.00 -11.49 -8.37
CA PHE A 46 -12.45 -11.40 -8.44
C PHE A 46 -12.90 -10.44 -9.53
N ASP A 47 -13.69 -10.92 -10.48
CA ASP A 47 -14.27 -10.18 -11.60
C ASP A 47 -15.81 -10.15 -11.59
N GLY A 48 -16.41 -10.60 -10.48
CA GLY A 48 -17.86 -10.58 -10.28
C GLY A 48 -18.44 -9.18 -10.04
N PRO A 49 -19.77 -9.11 -9.88
CA PRO A 49 -20.47 -7.85 -9.64
C PRO A 49 -20.03 -7.22 -8.32
N TYR A 50 -19.89 -5.91 -8.32
CA TYR A 50 -19.57 -5.13 -7.12
C TYR A 50 -20.84 -4.82 -6.32
N ASP A 51 -20.86 -5.24 -5.06
CA ASP A 51 -21.91 -4.92 -4.10
C ASP A 51 -21.45 -3.74 -3.21
N ALA A 52 -21.94 -2.55 -3.53
CA ALA A 52 -21.57 -1.32 -2.84
C ALA A 52 -22.11 -1.27 -1.41
N ASP A 53 -23.34 -1.75 -1.20
CA ASP A 53 -23.99 -1.73 0.12
C ASP A 53 -23.29 -2.69 1.09
N LEU A 54 -22.97 -3.89 0.62
CA LEU A 54 -22.19 -4.85 1.41
C LEU A 54 -20.80 -4.31 1.74
N MET A 55 -20.14 -3.67 0.78
CA MET A 55 -18.82 -3.05 1.02
C MET A 55 -18.89 -1.95 2.09
N GLU A 56 -19.90 -1.11 2.06
CA GLU A 56 -20.09 -0.05 3.07
C GLU A 56 -20.30 -0.66 4.47
N ILE A 57 -21.14 -1.67 4.58
CA ILE A 57 -21.36 -2.41 5.84
C ILE A 57 -20.04 -3.00 6.36
N CYS A 58 -19.25 -3.61 5.48
CA CYS A 58 -17.97 -4.21 5.84
C CYS A 58 -16.94 -3.15 6.28
N LEU A 59 -16.84 -2.03 5.59
CA LEU A 59 -15.97 -0.92 5.98
C LEU A 59 -16.35 -0.32 7.33
N GLU A 60 -17.64 -0.19 7.64
CA GLU A 60 -18.12 0.26 8.96
C GLU A 60 -17.76 -0.76 10.08
N ARG A 61 -17.76 -2.06 9.81
CA ARG A 61 -17.29 -3.08 10.75
C ARG A 61 -15.80 -2.90 11.07
N ILE A 62 -14.98 -2.66 10.04
CA ILE A 62 -13.53 -2.40 10.20
C ILE A 62 -13.32 -1.09 10.97
N LEU A 63 -14.05 -0.01 10.64
CA LEU A 63 -13.98 1.26 11.35
C LEU A 63 -14.31 1.11 12.84
N ARG A 64 -15.32 0.30 13.16
CA ARG A 64 -15.67 0.01 14.56
C ARG A 64 -14.51 -0.70 15.28
N ALA A 65 -13.89 -1.69 14.65
CA ALA A 65 -12.75 -2.42 15.23
C ALA A 65 -11.55 -1.49 15.47
N THR A 66 -11.20 -0.62 14.51
CA THR A 66 -10.10 0.35 14.67
C THR A 66 -10.37 1.34 15.81
N ARG A 67 -11.60 1.86 15.91
CA ARG A 67 -12.00 2.76 17.01
C ARG A 67 -11.94 2.09 18.38
N MET A 68 -12.43 0.86 18.50
CA MET A 68 -12.42 0.09 19.76
C MET A 68 -11.00 -0.21 20.24
N THR A 69 -10.10 -0.53 19.32
CA THR A 69 -8.69 -0.87 19.63
C THR A 69 -7.75 0.33 19.63
N ARG A 70 -8.19 1.50 19.16
CA ARG A 70 -7.38 2.70 18.92
C ARG A 70 -6.21 2.44 17.96
N LYS A 71 -6.41 1.55 16.99
CA LYS A 71 -5.43 1.22 15.95
C LYS A 71 -5.87 1.82 14.61
N ALA A 72 -4.98 1.78 13.64
CA ALA A 72 -5.30 2.08 12.25
C ALA A 72 -5.16 0.85 11.37
N ALA A 73 -5.90 0.82 10.26
CA ALA A 73 -5.76 -0.21 9.23
C ALA A 73 -5.66 0.41 7.84
N ILE A 74 -4.89 -0.24 6.96
CA ILE A 74 -4.88 0.04 5.53
C ILE A 74 -5.29 -1.25 4.82
N VAL A 75 -6.38 -1.21 4.06
CA VAL A 75 -6.97 -2.39 3.43
C VAL A 75 -7.30 -2.09 1.97
N GLY A 76 -6.85 -2.94 1.05
CA GLY A 76 -7.19 -2.85 -0.37
C GLY A 76 -8.59 -3.38 -0.68
N GLY A 77 -9.31 -2.70 -1.54
CA GLY A 77 -10.62 -3.15 -2.03
C GLY A 77 -11.18 -2.24 -3.13
N PRO A 78 -12.20 -2.70 -3.86
CA PRO A 78 -12.84 -1.86 -4.87
C PRO A 78 -13.67 -0.74 -4.24
N HIS A 79 -13.85 0.36 -4.99
CA HIS A 79 -14.74 1.45 -4.63
C HIS A 79 -15.56 1.91 -5.83
N MET A 80 -16.86 2.05 -5.64
CA MET A 80 -17.76 2.61 -6.65
C MET A 80 -18.11 4.07 -6.30
N SER A 81 -17.89 4.97 -7.24
CA SER A 81 -18.29 6.38 -7.09
C SER A 81 -18.72 6.95 -8.45
N ASN A 82 -19.89 7.59 -8.50
CA ASN A 82 -20.42 8.21 -9.70
C ASN A 82 -20.42 7.27 -10.95
N GLY A 83 -20.76 6.00 -10.73
CA GLY A 83 -20.77 4.98 -11.80
C GLY A 83 -19.39 4.51 -12.27
N LYS A 84 -18.32 4.93 -11.59
CA LYS A 84 -16.94 4.52 -11.87
C LYS A 84 -16.44 3.60 -10.77
N LEU A 85 -15.76 2.53 -11.16
CA LEU A 85 -15.10 1.60 -10.24
C LEU A 85 -13.63 1.96 -10.10
N PHE A 86 -13.10 1.94 -8.88
CA PHE A 86 -11.71 2.24 -8.56
C PHE A 86 -11.06 1.06 -7.82
N ASN A 87 -9.77 0.85 -8.06
CA ASN A 87 -8.90 0.05 -7.19
C ASN A 87 -8.40 0.95 -6.07
N SER A 88 -8.80 0.68 -4.83
CA SER A 88 -8.65 1.63 -3.74
C SER A 88 -7.93 1.03 -2.53
N ALA A 89 -7.24 1.89 -1.80
CA ALA A 89 -6.72 1.63 -0.46
C ALA A 89 -7.52 2.46 0.55
N TYR A 90 -8.21 1.78 1.45
CA TYR A 90 -8.92 2.41 2.56
C TYR A 90 -7.98 2.60 3.74
N ILE A 91 -7.87 3.82 4.23
CA ILE A 91 -7.07 4.21 5.39
C ILE A 91 -8.06 4.47 6.54
N ILE A 92 -8.14 3.52 7.45
CA ILE A 92 -9.21 3.44 8.46
C ILE A 92 -8.61 3.62 9.85
N SER A 93 -9.09 4.62 10.58
CA SER A 93 -8.72 4.87 11.99
C SER A 93 -9.94 5.40 12.76
N GLU A 94 -10.02 6.71 13.01
CA GLU A 94 -11.20 7.40 13.55
C GLU A 94 -12.27 7.64 12.46
N ARG A 95 -11.84 7.67 11.21
CA ARG A 95 -12.66 7.81 10.01
C ARG A 95 -12.06 6.99 8.87
N ILE A 96 -12.80 6.87 7.78
CA ILE A 96 -12.35 6.23 6.56
C ILE A 96 -11.89 7.32 5.58
N ASP A 97 -10.61 7.31 5.23
CA ASP A 97 -10.07 8.02 4.09
C ASP A 97 -9.75 7.00 2.98
N ARG A 98 -9.60 7.43 1.73
CA ARG A 98 -9.40 6.56 0.59
C ARG A 98 -8.41 7.15 -0.41
N TYR A 99 -7.48 6.33 -0.84
CA TYR A 99 -6.62 6.54 -1.99
C TYR A 99 -7.09 5.65 -3.13
N ASP A 100 -7.29 6.21 -4.32
CA ASP A 100 -7.62 5.48 -5.54
C ASP A 100 -6.35 5.38 -6.41
N LYS A 101 -6.05 4.19 -6.92
CA LYS A 101 -4.87 3.90 -7.72
C LYS A 101 -4.78 4.85 -8.91
N ILE A 102 -3.64 5.52 -9.08
CA ILE A 102 -3.44 6.53 -10.12
C ILE A 102 -3.00 5.85 -11.42
N ASP A 103 -2.01 4.96 -11.34
CA ASP A 103 -1.42 4.33 -12.51
C ASP A 103 -1.92 2.89 -12.66
N LEU A 104 -2.78 2.68 -13.65
CA LEU A 104 -3.40 1.39 -13.92
C LEU A 104 -2.59 0.60 -14.95
N PRO A 105 -2.09 -0.63 -14.64
CA PRO A 105 -1.42 -1.46 -15.63
C PRO A 105 -2.40 -2.01 -16.67
N GLY A 106 -2.00 -1.97 -17.93
CA GLY A 106 -2.73 -2.53 -19.07
C GLY A 106 -1.80 -3.34 -19.98
N PHE A 107 -0.98 -4.22 -19.38
CA PHE A 107 -0.01 -5.05 -20.09
C PHE A 107 0.11 -6.46 -19.46
N GLY A 108 0.59 -7.43 -20.23
CA GLY A 108 0.75 -8.81 -19.78
C GLY A 108 -0.57 -9.42 -19.33
N VAL A 109 -0.64 -9.84 -18.07
CA VAL A 109 -1.85 -10.42 -17.45
C VAL A 109 -2.78 -9.37 -16.84
N PHE A 110 -2.40 -8.08 -16.89
CA PHE A 110 -3.14 -6.99 -16.27
C PHE A 110 -4.08 -6.31 -17.27
N SER A 111 -5.32 -6.12 -16.87
CA SER A 111 -6.36 -5.40 -17.62
C SER A 111 -7.08 -4.37 -16.75
N GLU A 112 -6.33 -3.72 -15.82
CA GLU A 112 -6.93 -2.78 -14.89
C GLU A 112 -7.57 -1.57 -15.59
N LYS A 113 -6.98 -1.11 -16.71
CA LYS A 113 -7.52 -0.01 -17.51
C LYS A 113 -8.91 -0.27 -18.09
N ASP A 114 -9.25 -1.54 -18.29
CA ASP A 114 -10.55 -1.92 -18.82
C ASP A 114 -11.62 -2.00 -17.71
N ARG A 115 -11.18 -2.09 -16.46
CA ARG A 115 -12.04 -2.35 -15.29
C ARG A 115 -12.16 -1.16 -14.36
N PHE A 116 -11.06 -0.46 -14.10
CA PHE A 116 -10.99 0.61 -13.11
C PHE A 116 -10.78 1.97 -13.76
N SER A 117 -11.22 3.00 -13.07
CA SER A 117 -10.90 4.40 -13.37
C SER A 117 -9.66 4.83 -12.58
N GLU A 118 -8.87 5.73 -13.18
CA GLU A 118 -7.69 6.31 -12.56
C GLU A 118 -8.07 7.25 -11.41
N GLY A 119 -7.30 7.17 -10.31
CA GLY A 119 -7.33 8.15 -9.23
C GLY A 119 -6.70 9.48 -9.67
N ASP A 120 -6.95 10.54 -8.93
CA ASP A 120 -6.52 11.91 -9.29
C ASP A 120 -5.80 12.64 -8.15
N ARG A 121 -5.58 11.99 -7.00
CA ARG A 121 -5.01 12.65 -5.82
C ARG A 121 -4.18 11.70 -4.95
N LEU A 122 -3.15 12.26 -4.32
CA LEU A 122 -2.41 11.62 -3.24
C LEU A 122 -3.11 11.86 -1.90
N VAL A 123 -3.07 10.86 -1.02
CA VAL A 123 -3.69 10.90 0.31
C VAL A 123 -2.64 10.60 1.37
N MET A 124 -2.45 11.51 2.31
CA MET A 124 -1.55 11.36 3.43
C MET A 124 -2.30 11.49 4.76
N ARG A 125 -1.99 10.61 5.72
CA ARG A 125 -2.58 10.59 7.07
C ARG A 125 -1.52 10.60 8.14
N ASN A 126 -1.75 11.34 9.20
CA ASN A 126 -0.97 11.19 10.41
C ASN A 126 -1.54 10.03 11.24
N ILE A 127 -0.72 9.03 11.50
CA ILE A 127 -1.05 7.86 12.32
C ILE A 127 0.04 7.73 13.40
N CYS A 128 -0.34 7.82 14.66
CA CYS A 128 0.58 7.74 15.81
C CYS A 128 1.82 8.64 15.65
N GLY A 129 1.65 9.85 15.10
CA GLY A 129 2.71 10.83 14.89
C GLY A 129 3.44 10.71 13.56
N PHE A 130 3.33 9.59 12.81
CA PHE A 130 3.93 9.40 11.50
C PHE A 130 3.03 9.91 10.38
N ASN A 131 3.57 10.70 9.47
CA ASN A 131 2.90 11.08 8.23
C ASN A 131 3.06 9.97 7.19
N ILE A 132 1.97 9.31 6.86
CA ILE A 132 1.94 8.11 6.02
C ILE A 132 1.24 8.41 4.71
N GLY A 133 1.96 8.23 3.59
CA GLY A 133 1.41 8.18 2.25
C GLY A 133 1.06 6.75 1.84
N VAL A 134 0.12 6.60 0.90
CA VAL A 134 -0.30 5.28 0.40
C VAL A 134 -0.29 5.28 -1.12
N ILE A 135 0.26 4.23 -1.70
CA ILE A 135 0.25 3.93 -3.14
C ILE A 135 -0.15 2.48 -3.35
N ILE A 136 -0.58 2.13 -4.56
CA ILE A 136 -1.03 0.77 -4.89
C ILE A 136 -0.17 0.19 -6.01
N CYS A 137 0.59 -0.85 -5.71
CA CYS A 137 1.26 -1.76 -6.66
C CYS A 137 2.05 -1.00 -7.74
N TYR A 138 1.50 -0.88 -8.95
CA TYR A 138 2.14 -0.30 -10.12
C TYR A 138 2.54 1.18 -9.94
N ASP A 139 1.83 1.92 -9.09
CA ASP A 139 2.17 3.31 -8.74
C ASP A 139 3.64 3.48 -8.29
N VAL A 140 4.25 2.43 -7.69
CA VAL A 140 5.64 2.49 -7.19
C VAL A 140 6.66 2.71 -8.31
N PHE A 141 6.32 2.39 -9.56
CA PHE A 141 7.19 2.61 -10.71
C PHE A 141 7.24 4.08 -11.16
N PHE A 142 6.35 4.92 -10.65
CA PHE A 142 6.27 6.36 -10.91
C PHE A 142 6.92 7.13 -9.74
N PRO A 143 8.22 7.50 -9.87
CA PRO A 143 9.00 8.07 -8.76
C PRO A 143 8.42 9.37 -8.21
N GLU A 144 7.72 10.13 -9.06
CA GLU A 144 7.08 11.39 -8.70
C GLU A 144 6.05 11.25 -7.59
N LEU A 145 5.33 10.11 -7.50
CA LEU A 145 4.31 9.89 -6.47
C LEU A 145 4.94 9.79 -5.08
N VAL A 146 5.96 8.93 -4.92
CA VAL A 146 6.68 8.80 -3.65
C VAL A 146 7.44 10.08 -3.31
N LYS A 147 8.03 10.72 -4.32
CA LYS A 147 8.72 12.00 -4.16
C LYS A 147 7.77 13.11 -3.69
N ALA A 148 6.56 13.19 -4.24
CA ALA A 148 5.56 14.15 -3.82
C ALA A 148 5.17 13.97 -2.35
N TYR A 149 4.94 12.73 -1.90
CA TYR A 149 4.72 12.44 -0.48
C TYR A 149 5.87 12.92 0.39
N ALA A 150 7.10 12.58 0.04
CA ALA A 150 8.29 12.94 0.80
C ALA A 150 8.49 14.46 0.87
N MET A 151 8.28 15.18 -0.24
CA MET A 151 8.36 16.64 -0.30
C MET A 151 7.29 17.34 0.56
N ASN A 152 6.16 16.66 0.82
CA ASN A 152 5.10 17.12 1.71
C ASN A 152 5.22 16.57 3.15
N GLY A 153 6.39 16.01 3.52
CA GLY A 153 6.71 15.64 4.89
C GLY A 153 6.28 14.23 5.30
N ALA A 154 6.06 13.32 4.34
CA ALA A 154 5.83 11.91 4.67
C ALA A 154 7.06 11.30 5.35
N ASP A 155 6.84 10.49 6.38
CA ASP A 155 7.86 9.70 7.06
C ASP A 155 7.91 8.27 6.50
N ALA A 156 6.76 7.77 6.02
CA ALA A 156 6.62 6.48 5.39
C ALA A 156 5.66 6.53 4.19
N VAL A 157 5.93 5.68 3.21
CA VAL A 157 5.00 5.39 2.11
C VAL A 157 4.70 3.90 2.11
N ILE A 158 3.42 3.56 2.10
CA ILE A 158 2.93 2.18 2.09
C ILE A 158 2.50 1.84 0.68
N CYS A 159 3.04 0.75 0.15
CA CYS A 159 2.69 0.18 -1.14
C CYS A 159 1.96 -1.15 -0.91
N ILE A 160 0.64 -1.14 -0.95
CA ILE A 160 -0.14 -2.39 -0.97
C ILE A 160 -0.17 -2.95 -2.39
N SER A 161 -0.14 -4.27 -2.53
CA SER A 161 0.14 -4.88 -3.83
C SER A 161 -0.54 -6.24 -4.03
N ALA A 162 -0.80 -6.56 -5.30
CA ALA A 162 -1.16 -7.87 -5.80
C ALA A 162 -0.22 -8.23 -6.97
N SER A 163 1.08 -8.28 -6.66
CA SER A 163 2.12 -8.44 -7.67
C SER A 163 2.48 -9.90 -7.89
N PRO A 164 2.47 -10.36 -9.16
CA PRO A 164 2.83 -11.73 -9.51
C PRO A 164 4.35 -11.96 -9.50
N THR A 165 4.74 -13.23 -9.47
CA THR A 165 6.14 -13.70 -9.50
C THR A 165 6.96 -13.11 -10.65
N THR A 166 6.34 -12.87 -11.80
CA THR A 166 6.98 -12.26 -12.97
C THR A 166 7.47 -10.82 -12.73
N SER A 167 6.89 -10.12 -11.76
CA SER A 167 7.24 -8.75 -11.41
C SER A 167 8.25 -8.64 -10.27
N LYS A 168 8.54 -9.75 -9.56
CA LYS A 168 9.37 -9.76 -8.34
C LYS A 168 10.70 -9.01 -8.51
N VAL A 169 11.45 -9.30 -9.57
CA VAL A 169 12.77 -8.67 -9.82
C VAL A 169 12.66 -7.15 -9.97
N ALA A 170 11.58 -6.65 -10.57
CA ALA A 170 11.37 -5.21 -10.71
C ALA A 170 11.09 -4.55 -9.35
N PHE A 171 10.22 -5.16 -8.52
CA PHE A 171 9.94 -4.67 -7.17
C PHE A 171 11.18 -4.72 -6.26
N ASP A 172 11.99 -5.77 -6.35
CA ASP A 172 13.24 -5.91 -5.58
C ASP A 172 14.23 -4.75 -5.84
N ARG A 173 14.18 -4.14 -7.02
CA ARG A 173 15.02 -3.01 -7.39
C ARG A 173 14.39 -1.66 -7.12
N VAL A 174 13.10 -1.53 -7.40
CA VAL A 174 12.41 -0.24 -7.34
C VAL A 174 12.10 0.18 -5.90
N LEU A 175 11.64 -0.72 -5.04
CA LEU A 175 11.28 -0.38 -3.67
C LEU A 175 12.44 0.25 -2.86
N PRO A 176 13.66 -0.32 -2.84
CA PRO A 176 14.79 0.33 -2.17
C PRO A 176 15.17 1.68 -2.79
N ALA A 177 15.08 1.81 -4.13
CA ALA A 177 15.36 3.06 -4.80
C ALA A 177 14.41 4.17 -4.35
N ARG A 178 13.09 3.90 -4.26
CA ARG A 178 12.10 4.86 -3.76
C ARG A 178 12.37 5.32 -2.33
N SER A 179 12.76 4.36 -1.48
CA SER A 179 13.14 4.68 -0.10
C SER A 179 14.34 5.62 -0.05
N VAL A 180 15.44 5.26 -0.74
CA VAL A 180 16.71 6.02 -0.71
C VAL A 180 16.58 7.41 -1.31
N GLU A 181 15.94 7.56 -2.48
CA GLU A 181 15.82 8.84 -3.17
C GLU A 181 14.87 9.81 -2.47
N SER A 182 13.93 9.28 -1.71
CA SER A 182 12.91 10.04 -1.00
C SER A 182 13.13 10.10 0.52
N THR A 183 14.12 9.36 1.05
CA THR A 183 14.46 9.30 2.49
C THR A 183 13.23 9.06 3.38
N VAL A 184 12.42 8.07 3.00
CA VAL A 184 11.21 7.62 3.72
C VAL A 184 11.27 6.11 3.96
N TYR A 185 10.56 5.62 4.96
CA TYR A 185 10.28 4.19 5.03
C TYR A 185 9.41 3.77 3.83
N MET A 186 9.74 2.62 3.20
CA MET A 186 8.87 1.96 2.23
C MET A 186 8.37 0.65 2.84
N LEU A 187 7.06 0.55 3.08
CA LEU A 187 6.41 -0.67 3.53
C LEU A 187 5.66 -1.27 2.33
N PHE A 188 6.10 -2.44 1.91
CA PHE A 188 5.48 -3.19 0.82
C PHE A 188 4.70 -4.36 1.41
N VAL A 189 3.41 -4.46 1.10
CA VAL A 189 2.54 -5.56 1.54
C VAL A 189 1.86 -6.16 0.33
N ASN A 190 2.24 -7.39 0.01
CA ASN A 190 1.81 -8.10 -1.19
C ASN A 190 0.86 -9.25 -0.88
N ASN A 191 -0.01 -9.56 -1.82
CA ASN A 191 -0.72 -10.83 -1.86
C ASN A 191 0.25 -12.00 -1.99
N VAL A 192 -0.20 -13.20 -1.62
CA VAL A 192 0.59 -14.43 -1.65
C VAL A 192 -0.20 -15.60 -2.20
N GLY A 193 0.52 -16.53 -2.81
CA GLY A 193 0.00 -17.82 -3.26
C GLY A 193 -0.66 -17.80 -4.63
N ASP A 194 -1.11 -19.00 -5.05
CA ASP A 194 -1.63 -19.23 -6.40
C ASP A 194 -3.06 -18.74 -6.58
N ARG A 195 -3.32 -18.21 -7.76
CA ARG A 195 -4.61 -17.91 -8.36
C ARG A 195 -4.64 -18.54 -9.77
N GLU A 196 -5.84 -18.68 -10.33
CA GLU A 196 -6.03 -19.32 -11.63
C GLU A 196 -5.10 -18.79 -12.73
N ARG A 197 -4.86 -17.47 -12.76
CA ARG A 197 -4.12 -16.81 -13.85
C ARG A 197 -2.73 -16.31 -13.44
N MET A 198 -2.40 -16.29 -12.15
CA MET A 198 -1.13 -15.76 -11.65
C MET A 198 -0.79 -16.29 -10.26
N THR A 199 0.50 -16.33 -9.95
CA THR A 199 1.00 -16.61 -8.61
C THR A 199 1.55 -15.33 -8.00
N PHE A 200 1.04 -14.90 -6.86
CA PHE A 200 1.55 -13.75 -6.12
C PHE A 200 2.77 -14.17 -5.30
N PHE A 201 3.85 -13.36 -5.39
CA PHE A 201 5.15 -13.78 -4.84
C PHE A 201 5.31 -13.52 -3.33
N GLY A 202 4.34 -12.92 -2.64
CA GLY A 202 4.55 -12.51 -1.26
C GLY A 202 5.65 -11.46 -1.14
N GLY A 203 6.70 -11.75 -0.37
CA GLY A 203 7.87 -10.88 -0.25
C GLY A 203 7.56 -9.53 0.38
N SER A 204 6.53 -9.45 1.23
CA SER A 204 6.18 -8.24 1.97
C SER A 204 7.36 -7.83 2.84
N ARG A 205 7.67 -6.52 2.87
CA ARG A 205 8.89 -6.05 3.49
C ARG A 205 8.81 -4.60 3.97
N CYS A 206 9.65 -4.28 4.95
CA CYS A 206 9.92 -2.92 5.35
C CYS A 206 11.33 -2.53 4.95
N ILE A 207 11.46 -1.40 4.27
CA ILE A 207 12.74 -0.83 3.84
C ILE A 207 12.91 0.50 4.58
N SER A 208 14.03 0.63 5.28
CA SER A 208 14.38 1.82 6.04
C SER A 208 14.66 3.02 5.12
N PRO A 209 14.62 4.27 5.61
CA PRO A 209 14.91 5.46 4.81
C PRO A 209 16.32 5.49 4.18
N SER A 210 17.22 4.62 4.64
CA SER A 210 18.57 4.42 4.06
C SER A 210 18.64 3.34 2.98
N GLY A 211 17.51 2.66 2.67
CA GLY A 211 17.42 1.64 1.64
C GLY A 211 17.68 0.22 2.09
N ASN A 212 17.92 -0.01 3.40
CA ASN A 212 18.14 -1.35 3.93
C ASN A 212 16.81 -2.03 4.25
N THR A 213 16.66 -3.29 3.82
CA THR A 213 15.52 -4.11 4.23
C THR A 213 15.70 -4.50 5.70
N SER A 214 14.78 -4.04 6.56
CA SER A 214 14.80 -4.35 7.99
C SER A 214 14.02 -5.62 8.32
N VAL A 215 12.97 -5.90 7.54
CA VAL A 215 12.10 -7.07 7.67
C VAL A 215 11.65 -7.51 6.29
N GLU A 216 11.61 -8.82 6.02
CA GLU A 216 11.07 -9.40 4.79
C GLU A 216 10.35 -10.72 5.11
N VAL A 217 9.14 -10.89 4.56
CA VAL A 217 8.36 -12.13 4.60
C VAL A 217 8.70 -12.97 3.37
N GLY A 218 8.71 -14.30 3.49
CA GLY A 218 8.86 -15.20 2.35
C GLY A 218 7.64 -15.26 1.42
N ASP A 219 7.39 -16.42 0.87
CA ASP A 219 6.31 -16.71 -0.10
C ASP A 219 5.09 -17.42 0.51
N GLU A 220 5.01 -17.45 1.84
CA GLU A 220 3.89 -18.02 2.59
C GLU A 220 3.08 -16.94 3.32
N GLU A 221 1.89 -17.32 3.80
CA GLU A 221 1.08 -16.42 4.64
C GLU A 221 1.78 -16.13 5.96
N ALA A 222 1.88 -14.85 6.30
CA ALA A 222 2.46 -14.42 7.57
C ALA A 222 1.97 -13.02 7.97
N ILE A 223 1.96 -12.75 9.27
CA ILE A 223 1.82 -11.41 9.83
C ILE A 223 3.14 -11.08 10.52
N MET A 224 3.83 -10.06 10.03
CA MET A 224 5.11 -9.64 10.57
C MET A 224 5.05 -8.20 11.07
N THR A 225 5.58 -7.94 12.25
CA THR A 225 5.60 -6.60 12.83
C THR A 225 6.98 -5.96 12.68
N VAL A 226 6.98 -4.64 12.50
CA VAL A 226 8.18 -3.81 12.40
C VAL A 226 7.97 -2.52 13.20
N GLU A 227 9.04 -2.04 13.83
CA GLU A 227 9.05 -0.75 14.49
C GLU A 227 9.62 0.32 13.56
N LEU A 228 8.90 1.42 13.44
CA LEU A 228 9.33 2.62 12.73
C LEU A 228 9.69 3.70 13.74
N ASP A 229 10.80 4.38 13.52
CA ASP A 229 11.26 5.48 14.38
C ASP A 229 11.59 6.73 13.55
N HIS A 230 11.33 7.90 14.11
CA HIS A 230 11.61 9.19 13.46
C HIS A 230 13.11 9.48 13.33
N GLU A 231 13.91 8.91 14.22
CA GLU A 231 15.36 9.13 14.23
C GLU A 231 16.00 8.57 12.96
N SER A 232 15.57 7.39 12.50
CA SER A 232 16.01 6.79 11.23
C SER A 232 15.69 7.70 10.04
N VAL A 233 14.50 8.31 10.02
CA VAL A 233 14.11 9.28 8.98
C VAL A 233 14.99 10.52 9.03
N ARG A 234 15.20 11.07 10.23
CA ARG A 234 16.04 12.24 10.44
C ARG A 234 17.48 12.00 10.00
N ILE A 235 18.09 10.90 10.45
CA ILE A 235 19.47 10.53 10.09
C ILE A 235 19.61 10.35 8.56
N ALA A 236 18.65 9.69 7.91
CA ALA A 236 18.69 9.51 6.46
C ALA A 236 18.64 10.86 5.72
N ARG A 237 17.80 11.79 6.17
CA ARG A 237 17.68 13.15 5.59
C ARG A 237 18.91 14.00 5.83
N ASP A 238 19.54 13.89 7.00
CA ASP A 238 20.78 14.59 7.30
C ASP A 238 21.95 14.07 6.47
N ASN A 239 22.08 12.75 6.33
CA ASN A 239 23.14 12.11 5.56
C ASN A 239 22.97 12.25 4.04
N ARG A 240 21.75 12.40 3.57
CA ARG A 240 21.42 12.55 2.15
C ARG A 240 20.31 13.60 1.97
N PRO A 241 20.66 14.87 1.87
CA PRO A 241 19.66 15.95 1.86
C PRO A 241 18.96 16.14 0.49
N THR A 242 18.62 15.04 -0.20
CA THR A 242 18.01 15.06 -1.55
C THR A 242 16.69 15.83 -1.59
N LEU A 243 15.89 15.79 -0.53
CA LEU A 243 14.63 16.54 -0.46
C LEU A 243 14.90 18.04 -0.36
N LYS A 244 15.83 18.45 0.51
CA LYS A 244 16.24 19.85 0.68
C LYS A 244 16.85 20.43 -0.60
N ASP A 245 17.58 19.60 -1.34
CA ASP A 245 18.27 20.01 -2.59
C ASP A 245 17.36 19.89 -3.82
N THR A 246 16.13 19.37 -3.65
CA THR A 246 15.15 19.32 -4.73
C THR A 246 14.71 20.72 -5.11
N LYS A 247 14.78 21.05 -6.41
CA LYS A 247 14.34 22.33 -6.98
C LYS A 247 13.53 22.07 -8.25
N GLU A 248 12.68 23.02 -8.58
CA GLU A 248 12.08 23.07 -9.91
C GLU A 248 13.18 23.23 -10.98
N ARG A 249 13.12 22.41 -12.03
CA ARG A 249 14.14 22.38 -13.09
C ARG A 249 13.48 22.26 -14.44
N THR A 250 13.97 23.06 -15.39
CA THR A 250 13.73 22.83 -16.81
C THR A 250 14.97 22.13 -17.39
N ILE A 251 14.78 20.92 -17.90
CA ILE A 251 15.87 20.12 -18.50
C ILE A 251 15.70 20.20 -20.02
N ARG A 252 16.78 20.64 -20.72
CA ARG A 252 16.86 20.63 -22.18
C ARG A 252 17.70 19.45 -22.64
N ILE A 253 17.24 18.77 -23.67
CA ILE A 253 17.98 17.69 -24.34
C ILE A 253 18.44 18.21 -25.70
N GLU A 254 19.73 18.16 -25.95
CA GLU A 254 20.33 18.50 -27.26
C GLU A 254 20.83 17.21 -27.90
N PHE A 255 20.44 16.97 -29.14
CA PHE A 255 20.94 15.84 -29.93
C PHE A 255 22.15 16.33 -30.72
N ALA A 256 23.30 15.69 -30.52
CA ALA A 256 24.56 15.96 -31.23
C ALA A 256 24.68 15.08 -32.47
#